data_b29124d4adfaef9f3b278f573b59264d
#
_entry.id   b29124d4adfaef9f3b278f573b59264d
#
_cell.length_a   1.000
_cell.length_b   1.000
_cell.length_c   1.000
_cell.angle_alpha   90.00
_cell.angle_beta   90.00
_cell.angle_gamma   90.00
#
_symmetry.space_group_name_H-M   'P 1'
#
loop_
_entity.id
_entity.type
_entity.pdbx_description
1 polymer ?
#
loop_
_entity_poly.entity_id
_entity_poly.type
_entity_poly.pdbx_seq_one_letter_code
_entity_poly.pdbx_strand_id
1 'polypeptide(L)'
;MFVQPFASPFTQPFVNPLGVQATPRQVAVPEQPRELSLPRYVNYLADYSGCGFWRILWPERHINEIGAGCSSSLTAMVFDPRWYSGVKCVKIQRQASNDQREFVKYLKQVQQEHNFKIIYEVDDVVFREEIPDYNKFKFAFDNDEIRNNCIEIINMCDEVTVTCDFMRKLYQEKTGKKEITVIPNFVPYTWMGHAFNKRQIYDMYDKHKKKPRVLYTGSGAHYDVDNKNGGIDDFSHVLSLVEKTIDKYQWIFVGAFPPQLFKYVQQRKIEFHPWQNLADYPRFIANLNAQVMIAPLFDNNFNRSKSDIKFIESCVLGLPCLVQDMETYKNAPEFLKFKTGDDLEQKLEAVLKNKSKYYSNVDMFRHIGSQRFLELPENIGCHLEALNTPFGSPDRKYLKRWNS
;
A
#
# COMPACT_ATOMS: atom_id res chain seq x y z
N MET A 1 -11.61 -27.28 0.76
CA MET A 1 -11.21 -27.56 -0.63
C MET A 1 -9.79 -27.05 -0.76
N PHE A 2 -8.81 -27.97 -0.73
CA PHE A 2 -7.38 -27.62 -0.76
C PHE A 2 -7.00 -27.25 -2.19
N VAL A 3 -6.44 -26.07 -2.38
CA VAL A 3 -5.85 -25.65 -3.65
C VAL A 3 -4.39 -26.13 -3.66
N GLN A 4 -4.08 -27.04 -4.60
CA GLN A 4 -2.72 -27.50 -4.83
C GLN A 4 -1.85 -26.42 -5.45
N PRO A 5 -0.55 -26.35 -5.14
CA PRO A 5 0.36 -25.39 -5.75
C PRO A 5 0.64 -25.76 -7.21
N PHE A 6 0.60 -24.76 -8.09
CA PHE A 6 0.96 -24.88 -9.49
C PHE A 6 2.44 -25.23 -9.65
N ALA A 7 2.71 -26.34 -10.34
CA ALA A 7 4.04 -26.71 -10.75
C ALA A 7 4.55 -25.81 -11.89
N SER A 8 5.78 -25.34 -11.78
CA SER A 8 6.48 -24.54 -12.79
C SER A 8 6.84 -25.42 -14.02
N PRO A 9 6.61 -24.95 -15.27
CA PRO A 9 6.90 -25.70 -16.49
C PRO A 9 8.27 -25.38 -17.10
N PHE A 10 9.34 -25.25 -16.32
CA PHE A 10 10.68 -25.06 -16.88
C PHE A 10 11.70 -26.05 -16.27
N THR A 11 11.67 -27.31 -16.76
CA THR A 11 12.78 -28.22 -16.67
C THR A 11 12.87 -29.00 -17.97
N GLN A 12 13.52 -28.41 -18.99
CA GLN A 12 14.16 -29.18 -20.04
C GLN A 12 15.60 -28.69 -20.24
N PRO A 13 16.60 -29.57 -20.29
CA PRO A 13 17.97 -29.15 -20.52
C PRO A 13 18.15 -28.74 -22.00
N PHE A 14 18.73 -27.57 -22.22
CA PHE A 14 19.17 -27.15 -23.55
C PHE A 14 20.25 -28.07 -24.07
N VAL A 15 19.96 -28.79 -25.12
CA VAL A 15 20.96 -29.54 -25.91
C VAL A 15 21.57 -28.58 -26.91
N ASN A 16 22.88 -28.35 -26.82
CA ASN A 16 23.62 -27.47 -27.72
C ASN A 16 23.87 -28.22 -29.05
N PRO A 17 23.35 -27.75 -30.22
CA PRO A 17 23.43 -28.48 -31.49
C PRO A 17 24.71 -28.25 -32.31
N LEU A 18 25.75 -27.61 -31.81
CA LEU A 18 26.98 -27.36 -32.54
C LEU A 18 28.17 -27.88 -31.73
N GLY A 19 28.58 -29.12 -32.05
CA GLY A 19 29.80 -29.77 -31.53
C GLY A 19 31.07 -29.05 -32.00
N VAL A 20 31.48 -27.98 -31.30
CA VAL A 20 32.79 -27.38 -31.43
C VAL A 20 33.56 -27.65 -30.14
N GLN A 21 34.57 -28.52 -30.21
CA GLN A 21 35.54 -28.69 -29.14
C GLN A 21 36.40 -27.43 -29.05
N ALA A 22 36.11 -26.60 -28.03
CA ALA A 22 36.96 -25.48 -27.69
C ALA A 22 38.11 -25.97 -26.80
N THR A 23 39.34 -25.76 -27.25
CA THR A 23 40.54 -25.87 -26.43
C THR A 23 40.44 -24.98 -25.19
N PRO A 24 40.83 -25.47 -24.00
CA PRO A 24 40.71 -24.63 -22.77
C PRO A 24 41.69 -23.48 -22.87
N ARG A 25 41.17 -22.29 -23.16
CA ARG A 25 41.87 -21.03 -22.85
C ARG A 25 42.00 -20.94 -21.34
N GLN A 26 43.18 -20.82 -20.81
CA GLN A 26 43.39 -20.36 -19.43
C GLN A 26 42.73 -18.99 -19.30
N VAL A 27 41.52 -19.01 -18.76
CA VAL A 27 40.88 -17.75 -18.32
C VAL A 27 41.66 -17.30 -17.10
N ALA A 28 42.31 -16.16 -17.23
CA ALA A 28 42.89 -15.46 -16.07
C ALA A 28 41.77 -15.40 -14.99
N VAL A 29 42.07 -15.95 -13.81
CA VAL A 29 41.16 -15.82 -12.66
C VAL A 29 40.92 -14.33 -12.48
N PRO A 30 39.71 -13.84 -12.59
CA PRO A 30 39.46 -12.41 -12.34
C PRO A 30 39.98 -12.11 -10.94
N GLU A 31 40.74 -11.03 -10.78
CA GLU A 31 40.97 -10.45 -9.45
C GLU A 31 39.63 -10.48 -8.71
N GLN A 32 39.66 -11.01 -7.47
CA GLN A 32 38.45 -11.08 -6.66
C GLN A 32 37.80 -9.69 -6.70
N PRO A 33 36.52 -9.56 -7.06
CA PRO A 33 35.85 -8.28 -7.06
C PRO A 33 36.09 -7.69 -5.68
N ARG A 34 36.60 -6.46 -5.61
CA ARG A 34 36.57 -5.71 -4.35
C ARG A 34 35.17 -5.83 -3.83
N GLU A 35 35.00 -6.49 -2.70
CA GLU A 35 33.75 -6.51 -1.96
C GLU A 35 33.37 -5.06 -1.67
N LEU A 36 32.67 -4.42 -2.58
CA LEU A 36 31.74 -3.37 -2.24
C LEU A 36 30.66 -4.07 -1.46
N SER A 37 30.89 -4.25 -0.16
CA SER A 37 29.93 -4.90 0.73
C SER A 37 28.77 -3.93 0.90
N LEU A 38 27.86 -3.94 -0.08
CA LEU A 38 26.59 -3.24 0.03
C LEU A 38 25.87 -3.72 1.29
N PRO A 39 25.25 -2.84 2.07
CA PRO A 39 24.50 -3.25 3.25
C PRO A 39 23.39 -4.23 2.83
N ARG A 40 23.26 -5.34 3.56
CA ARG A 40 22.24 -6.36 3.32
C ARG A 40 21.03 -6.07 4.17
N TYR A 41 19.85 -6.12 3.54
CA TYR A 41 18.56 -6.00 4.22
C TYR A 41 17.71 -7.24 3.94
N VAL A 42 17.04 -7.73 4.97
CA VAL A 42 16.18 -8.92 4.89
C VAL A 42 14.78 -8.54 5.29
N ASN A 43 13.79 -8.88 4.47
CA ASN A 43 12.40 -8.59 4.73
C ASN A 43 11.60 -9.89 4.84
N TYR A 44 10.78 -10.02 5.88
CA TYR A 44 9.80 -11.09 6.03
C TYR A 44 8.41 -10.53 5.71
N LEU A 45 7.88 -10.88 4.55
CA LEU A 45 6.61 -10.41 4.02
C LEU A 45 5.43 -11.03 4.76
N ALA A 46 4.37 -10.24 4.97
CA ALA A 46 3.08 -10.76 5.40
C ALA A 46 2.27 -11.33 4.22
N ASP A 47 2.35 -10.67 3.06
CA ASP A 47 1.60 -11.03 1.86
C ASP A 47 2.25 -10.49 0.57
N TYR A 48 1.81 -11.03 -0.56
CA TYR A 48 2.12 -10.53 -1.91
C TYR A 48 0.95 -9.70 -2.48
N SER A 49 0.23 -8.99 -1.62
CA SER A 49 -0.87 -8.09 -1.99
C SER A 49 -0.51 -6.62 -1.73
N GLY A 50 -1.50 -5.77 -1.56
CA GLY A 50 -1.30 -4.33 -1.37
C GLY A 50 -0.22 -4.00 -0.35
N CYS A 51 -0.34 -4.54 0.86
CA CYS A 51 0.54 -4.21 1.97
C CYS A 51 2.01 -4.61 1.69
N GLY A 52 2.24 -5.82 1.18
CA GLY A 52 3.58 -6.29 0.83
C GLY A 52 4.22 -5.44 -0.26
N PHE A 53 3.47 -5.08 -1.30
CA PHE A 53 3.99 -4.24 -2.39
C PHE A 53 4.34 -2.83 -1.92
N TRP A 54 3.42 -2.14 -1.24
CA TRP A 54 3.61 -0.75 -0.83
C TRP A 54 4.71 -0.59 0.22
N ARG A 55 4.81 -1.54 1.14
CA ARG A 55 5.67 -1.38 2.30
C ARG A 55 7.03 -2.04 2.18
N ILE A 56 7.13 -3.09 1.35
CA ILE A 56 8.33 -3.92 1.24
C ILE A 56 8.85 -3.99 -0.19
N LEU A 57 8.07 -4.55 -1.14
CA LEU A 57 8.60 -4.95 -2.45
C LEU A 57 9.03 -3.77 -3.33
N TRP A 58 8.26 -2.69 -3.37
CA TRP A 58 8.67 -1.50 -4.14
C TRP A 58 9.85 -0.78 -3.53
N PRO A 59 9.91 -0.49 -2.21
CA PRO A 59 11.13 0.03 -1.60
C PRO A 59 12.34 -0.88 -1.80
N GLU A 60 12.20 -2.20 -1.63
CA GLU A 60 13.26 -3.19 -1.86
C GLU A 60 13.79 -3.11 -3.29
N ARG A 61 12.89 -3.17 -4.27
CA ARG A 61 13.24 -3.07 -5.68
C ARG A 61 14.06 -1.80 -5.95
N HIS A 62 13.57 -0.66 -5.48
CA HIS A 62 14.23 0.62 -5.74
C HIS A 62 15.59 0.72 -5.03
N ILE A 63 15.72 0.26 -3.79
CA ILE A 63 16.99 0.18 -3.06
C ILE A 63 18.02 -0.62 -3.86
N ASN A 64 17.61 -1.77 -4.43
CA ASN A 64 18.47 -2.61 -5.27
C ASN A 64 18.82 -1.91 -6.59
N GLU A 65 17.87 -1.26 -7.25
CA GLU A 65 18.08 -0.55 -8.53
C GLU A 65 19.06 0.58 -8.43
N ILE A 66 19.04 1.34 -7.32
CA ILE A 66 19.99 2.47 -7.11
C ILE A 66 21.33 2.04 -6.46
N GLY A 67 21.50 0.74 -6.18
CA GLY A 67 22.71 0.23 -5.54
C GLY A 67 22.94 0.72 -4.11
N ALA A 68 21.88 1.14 -3.40
CA ALA A 68 21.99 1.60 -2.01
C ALA A 68 22.05 0.45 -0.99
N GLY A 69 21.86 -0.78 -1.42
CA GLY A 69 21.91 -1.99 -0.61
C GLY A 69 21.58 -3.22 -1.41
N CYS A 70 21.72 -4.39 -0.79
CA CYS A 70 21.23 -5.66 -1.27
C CYS A 70 20.03 -6.07 -0.40
N SER A 71 18.80 -5.79 -0.87
CA SER A 71 17.56 -6.09 -0.16
C SER A 71 16.88 -7.32 -0.75
N SER A 72 16.39 -8.20 0.12
CA SER A 72 15.73 -9.44 -0.28
C SER A 72 14.55 -9.76 0.62
N SER A 73 13.46 -10.23 0.01
CA SER A 73 12.24 -10.65 0.70
C SER A 73 12.14 -12.17 0.80
N LEU A 74 11.77 -12.64 1.98
CA LEU A 74 11.60 -14.05 2.31
C LEU A 74 10.17 -14.33 2.80
N THR A 75 9.68 -15.53 2.49
CA THR A 75 8.41 -16.06 3.00
C THR A 75 8.61 -17.14 4.06
N ALA A 76 9.78 -17.74 4.11
CA ALA A 76 10.13 -18.77 5.08
C ALA A 76 11.05 -18.20 6.16
N MET A 77 10.77 -18.52 7.43
CA MET A 77 11.62 -18.18 8.56
C MET A 77 12.94 -18.97 8.48
N VAL A 78 14.08 -18.27 8.53
CA VAL A 78 15.41 -18.86 8.44
C VAL A 78 16.03 -18.96 9.83
N PHE A 79 16.25 -20.18 10.31
CA PHE A 79 16.84 -20.49 11.62
C PHE A 79 18.32 -20.88 11.52
N ASP A 80 19.07 -20.32 10.59
CA ASP A 80 20.53 -20.47 10.49
C ASP A 80 21.22 -19.13 10.82
N PRO A 81 21.95 -19.01 11.95
CA PRO A 81 22.56 -17.75 12.35
C PRO A 81 23.59 -17.23 11.33
N ARG A 82 24.28 -18.13 10.61
CA ARG A 82 25.28 -17.78 9.59
C ARG A 82 24.66 -16.98 8.44
N TRP A 83 23.37 -17.18 8.18
CA TRP A 83 22.64 -16.47 7.14
C TRP A 83 22.52 -14.97 7.40
N TYR A 84 22.58 -14.55 8.68
CA TYR A 84 22.48 -13.14 9.10
C TYR A 84 23.85 -12.42 9.14
N SER A 85 24.94 -13.11 8.81
CA SER A 85 26.25 -12.48 8.72
C SER A 85 26.23 -11.33 7.70
N GLY A 86 26.67 -10.13 8.09
CA GLY A 86 26.66 -8.92 7.27
C GLY A 86 25.28 -8.30 7.01
N VAL A 87 24.20 -8.82 7.60
CA VAL A 87 22.89 -8.18 7.56
C VAL A 87 22.92 -6.92 8.43
N LYS A 88 22.36 -5.81 7.93
CA LYS A 88 22.24 -4.53 8.65
C LYS A 88 20.88 -4.37 9.30
N CYS A 89 19.83 -4.89 8.64
CA CYS A 89 18.47 -4.79 9.15
C CYS A 89 17.63 -5.99 8.72
N VAL A 90 16.84 -6.50 9.64
CA VAL A 90 15.75 -7.45 9.40
C VAL A 90 14.43 -6.73 9.62
N LYS A 91 13.59 -6.66 8.60
CA LYS A 91 12.25 -6.08 8.67
C LYS A 91 11.22 -7.20 8.64
N ILE A 92 10.30 -7.22 9.60
CA ILE A 92 9.22 -8.20 9.70
C ILE A 92 7.87 -7.50 9.58
N GLN A 93 7.01 -7.97 8.65
CA GLN A 93 5.74 -7.31 8.36
C GLN A 93 4.58 -8.07 9.01
N ARG A 94 3.84 -7.41 9.90
CA ARG A 94 2.58 -7.87 10.54
C ARG A 94 2.61 -9.30 11.09
N GLN A 95 3.74 -9.75 11.59
CA GLN A 95 3.88 -11.08 12.18
C GLN A 95 3.15 -11.15 13.54
N ALA A 96 2.36 -12.20 13.80
CA ALA A 96 1.52 -12.30 14.99
C ALA A 96 1.24 -13.75 15.46
N SER A 97 1.71 -14.79 14.74
CA SER A 97 1.55 -16.17 15.18
C SER A 97 2.55 -16.57 16.27
N ASN A 98 2.31 -17.68 16.96
CA ASN A 98 3.25 -18.25 17.92
C ASN A 98 4.61 -18.56 17.28
N ASP A 99 4.61 -19.20 16.10
CA ASP A 99 5.84 -19.53 15.40
C ASP A 99 6.63 -18.28 15.03
N GLN A 100 5.94 -17.22 14.61
CA GLN A 100 6.54 -15.94 14.29
C GLN A 100 7.08 -15.23 15.52
N ARG A 101 6.41 -15.33 16.65
CA ARG A 101 6.93 -14.82 17.93
C ARG A 101 8.21 -15.56 18.34
N GLU A 102 8.22 -16.88 18.28
CA GLU A 102 9.43 -17.67 18.59
C GLU A 102 10.56 -17.37 17.59
N PHE A 103 10.22 -17.14 16.34
CA PHE A 103 11.20 -16.69 15.34
C PHE A 103 11.81 -15.33 15.69
N VAL A 104 11.02 -14.37 16.17
CA VAL A 104 11.56 -13.06 16.59
C VAL A 104 12.43 -13.18 17.84
N LYS A 105 12.09 -14.07 18.78
CA LYS A 105 12.98 -14.41 19.93
C LYS A 105 14.31 -14.96 19.43
N TYR A 106 14.27 -15.87 18.46
CA TYR A 106 15.48 -16.36 17.81
C TYR A 106 16.28 -15.24 17.15
N LEU A 107 15.66 -14.35 16.38
CA LEU A 107 16.34 -13.19 15.80
C LEU A 107 16.99 -12.29 16.84
N LYS A 108 16.38 -12.10 18.02
CA LYS A 108 16.98 -11.34 19.13
C LYS A 108 18.23 -12.00 19.69
N GLN A 109 18.31 -13.33 19.70
CA GLN A 109 19.53 -14.05 20.10
C GLN A 109 20.63 -13.87 19.05
N VAL A 110 20.31 -14.09 17.77
CA VAL A 110 21.24 -13.92 16.64
C VAL A 110 21.71 -12.48 16.49
N GLN A 111 20.88 -11.50 16.83
CA GLN A 111 21.22 -10.08 16.83
C GLN A 111 22.41 -9.76 17.74
N GLN A 112 22.60 -10.47 18.84
CA GLN A 112 23.72 -10.28 19.75
C GLN A 112 25.07 -10.65 19.10
N GLU A 113 25.05 -11.60 18.16
CA GLU A 113 26.26 -12.06 17.46
C GLU A 113 26.57 -11.22 16.23
N HIS A 114 25.54 -10.78 15.49
CA HIS A 114 25.68 -10.18 14.17
C HIS A 114 25.33 -8.67 14.10
N ASN A 115 24.83 -8.09 15.21
CA ASN A 115 24.59 -6.64 15.39
C ASN A 115 23.73 -6.01 14.25
N PHE A 116 22.62 -6.64 13.88
CA PHE A 116 21.64 -6.07 12.96
C PHE A 116 20.47 -5.45 13.70
N LYS A 117 19.73 -4.56 13.05
CA LYS A 117 18.51 -3.96 13.55
C LYS A 117 17.30 -4.82 13.21
N ILE A 118 16.30 -4.88 14.10
CA ILE A 118 15.02 -5.54 13.85
C ILE A 118 13.91 -4.49 13.83
N ILE A 119 13.21 -4.38 12.68
CA ILE A 119 12.08 -3.46 12.49
C ILE A 119 10.79 -4.27 12.35
N TYR A 120 9.75 -3.91 13.11
CA TYR A 120 8.39 -4.36 12.86
C TYR A 120 7.69 -3.38 11.93
N GLU A 121 7.22 -3.86 10.78
CA GLU A 121 6.50 -3.05 9.80
C GLU A 121 5.00 -3.34 9.88
N VAL A 122 4.19 -2.29 10.00
CA VAL A 122 2.73 -2.43 10.03
C VAL A 122 2.05 -1.25 9.36
N ASP A 123 1.08 -1.54 8.50
CA ASP A 123 0.33 -0.56 7.70
C ASP A 123 -1.18 -0.59 7.95
N ASP A 124 -1.64 -1.46 8.86
CA ASP A 124 -3.04 -1.57 9.26
C ASP A 124 -3.15 -1.80 10.77
N VAL A 125 -4.34 -1.64 11.34
CA VAL A 125 -4.60 -1.87 12.76
C VAL A 125 -4.82 -3.36 13.02
N VAL A 126 -4.08 -3.90 13.99
CA VAL A 126 -4.16 -5.32 14.42
C VAL A 126 -4.90 -5.50 15.74
N PHE A 127 -5.35 -4.42 16.37
CA PHE A 127 -6.08 -4.45 17.65
C PHE A 127 -7.57 -4.63 17.37
N ARG A 128 -8.12 -5.77 17.79
CA ARG A 128 -9.51 -6.16 17.49
C ARG A 128 -10.54 -5.11 17.88
N GLU A 129 -10.37 -4.47 19.02
CA GLU A 129 -11.27 -3.45 19.56
C GLU A 129 -11.36 -2.20 18.71
N GLU A 130 -10.34 -1.93 17.89
CA GLU A 130 -10.28 -0.78 16.98
C GLU A 130 -10.80 -1.13 15.57
N ILE A 131 -10.91 -2.43 15.25
CA ILE A 131 -11.39 -2.90 13.94
C ILE A 131 -12.92 -2.91 13.97
N PRO A 132 -13.60 -2.19 13.07
CA PRO A 132 -15.06 -2.11 13.08
C PRO A 132 -15.71 -3.45 12.73
N ASP A 133 -16.94 -3.70 13.25
CA ASP A 133 -17.64 -4.97 13.08
C ASP A 133 -18.01 -5.26 11.63
N TYR A 134 -18.17 -4.24 10.80
CA TYR A 134 -18.39 -4.43 9.36
C TYR A 134 -17.17 -4.96 8.60
N ASN A 135 -15.97 -4.84 9.16
CA ASN A 135 -14.77 -5.34 8.50
C ASN A 135 -14.71 -6.87 8.56
N LYS A 136 -14.92 -7.51 7.42
CA LYS A 136 -14.94 -8.97 7.31
C LYS A 136 -13.66 -9.68 7.76
N PHE A 137 -12.53 -8.97 7.89
CA PHE A 137 -11.26 -9.53 8.35
C PHE A 137 -11.07 -9.41 9.86
N LYS A 138 -12.01 -8.80 10.61
CA LYS A 138 -11.93 -8.67 12.06
C LYS A 138 -11.74 -10.01 12.76
N PHE A 139 -12.34 -11.07 12.22
CA PHE A 139 -12.21 -12.43 12.78
C PHE A 139 -10.76 -12.92 12.89
N ALA A 140 -9.86 -12.45 12.01
CA ALA A 140 -8.44 -12.83 12.06
C ALA A 140 -7.74 -12.34 13.34
N PHE A 141 -8.34 -11.38 14.04
CA PHE A 141 -7.83 -10.79 15.28
C PHE A 141 -8.72 -11.10 16.50
N ASP A 142 -9.68 -12.04 16.38
CA ASP A 142 -10.61 -12.43 17.45
C ASP A 142 -9.95 -13.27 18.56
N ASN A 143 -8.68 -13.60 18.40
CA ASN A 143 -7.93 -14.38 19.37
C ASN A 143 -6.99 -13.46 20.19
N ASP A 144 -7.16 -13.44 21.50
CA ASP A 144 -6.29 -12.70 22.43
C ASP A 144 -4.83 -13.13 22.31
N GLU A 145 -4.56 -14.38 21.96
CA GLU A 145 -3.21 -14.88 21.71
C GLU A 145 -2.53 -14.13 20.57
N ILE A 146 -3.22 -13.91 19.45
CA ILE A 146 -2.71 -13.15 18.29
C ILE A 146 -2.37 -11.73 18.71
N ARG A 147 -3.26 -11.06 19.46
CA ARG A 147 -3.02 -9.71 19.98
C ARG A 147 -1.80 -9.67 20.91
N ASN A 148 -1.72 -10.61 21.85
CA ASN A 148 -0.63 -10.65 22.81
C ASN A 148 0.71 -10.94 22.14
N ASN A 149 0.74 -11.87 21.17
CA ASN A 149 1.91 -12.13 20.34
C ASN A 149 2.36 -10.89 19.56
N CYS A 150 1.41 -10.16 18.95
CA CYS A 150 1.72 -8.95 18.23
C CYS A 150 2.38 -7.90 19.13
N ILE A 151 1.83 -7.67 20.34
CA ILE A 151 2.39 -6.73 21.32
C ILE A 151 3.78 -7.19 21.77
N GLU A 152 3.96 -8.49 22.06
CA GLU A 152 5.25 -9.05 22.45
C GLU A 152 6.30 -8.88 21.35
N ILE A 153 5.95 -9.20 20.09
CA ILE A 153 6.83 -9.03 18.93
C ILE A 153 7.22 -7.56 18.75
N ILE A 154 6.26 -6.64 18.80
CA ILE A 154 6.49 -5.19 18.69
C ILE A 154 7.49 -4.73 19.75
N ASN A 155 7.33 -5.17 20.99
CA ASN A 155 8.20 -4.77 22.08
C ASN A 155 9.60 -5.40 22.02
N MET A 156 9.76 -6.55 21.37
CA MET A 156 11.07 -7.16 21.12
C MET A 156 11.84 -6.46 20.00
N CYS A 157 11.16 -5.83 19.02
CA CYS A 157 11.80 -5.14 17.91
C CYS A 157 12.47 -3.84 18.35
N ASP A 158 13.50 -3.43 17.63
CA ASP A 158 14.24 -2.18 17.95
C ASP A 158 13.44 -0.95 17.54
N GLU A 159 12.63 -1.06 16.49
CA GLU A 159 11.79 0.01 15.97
C GLU A 159 10.53 -0.55 15.31
N VAL A 160 9.46 0.25 15.30
CA VAL A 160 8.24 -0.02 14.52
C VAL A 160 8.10 1.02 13.43
N THR A 161 7.70 0.61 12.22
CA THR A 161 7.37 1.55 11.14
C THR A 161 5.89 1.47 10.80
N VAL A 162 5.24 2.63 10.68
CA VAL A 162 3.80 2.81 10.41
C VAL A 162 3.58 3.83 9.31
N THR A 163 2.33 3.94 8.80
CA THR A 163 2.01 4.79 7.64
C THR A 163 1.65 6.23 7.96
N CYS A 164 1.14 6.52 9.17
CA CYS A 164 0.66 7.85 9.54
C CYS A 164 0.79 8.13 11.04
N ASP A 165 0.67 9.41 11.42
CA ASP A 165 0.77 9.87 12.81
C ASP A 165 -0.31 9.31 13.72
N PHE A 166 -1.54 9.19 13.23
CA PHE A 166 -2.62 8.63 14.04
C PHE A 166 -2.31 7.19 14.43
N MET A 167 -1.84 6.40 13.47
CA MET A 167 -1.42 5.03 13.70
C MET A 167 -0.23 4.96 14.68
N ARG A 168 0.75 5.85 14.57
CA ARG A 168 1.86 5.95 15.53
C ARG A 168 1.35 6.11 16.97
N LYS A 169 0.46 7.09 17.19
CA LYS A 169 -0.11 7.37 18.52
C LYS A 169 -0.90 6.18 19.05
N LEU A 170 -1.74 5.57 18.20
CA LEU A 170 -2.52 4.39 18.55
C LEU A 170 -1.62 3.23 18.98
N TYR A 171 -0.58 2.93 18.20
CA TYR A 171 0.36 1.87 18.55
C TYR A 171 1.19 2.19 19.80
N GLN A 172 1.59 3.44 20.01
CA GLN A 172 2.24 3.87 21.26
C GLN A 172 1.34 3.63 22.47
N GLU A 173 0.06 3.97 22.39
CA GLU A 173 -0.93 3.77 23.43
C GLU A 173 -1.15 2.28 23.72
N LYS A 174 -1.38 1.47 22.67
CA LYS A 174 -1.71 0.04 22.83
C LYS A 174 -0.54 -0.83 23.25
N THR A 175 0.68 -0.49 22.91
CA THR A 175 1.86 -1.35 23.12
C THR A 175 2.86 -0.80 24.14
N GLY A 176 2.79 0.49 24.47
CA GLY A 176 3.80 1.19 25.26
C GLY A 176 5.12 1.44 24.51
N LYS A 177 5.24 1.00 23.25
CA LYS A 177 6.44 1.16 22.42
C LYS A 177 6.64 2.63 22.04
N LYS A 178 7.81 3.20 22.34
CA LYS A 178 8.14 4.60 22.02
C LYS A 178 8.81 4.76 20.66
N GLU A 179 9.57 3.76 20.24
CA GLU A 179 10.37 3.75 19.02
C GLU A 179 9.48 3.42 17.82
N ILE A 180 8.57 4.34 17.46
CA ILE A 180 7.66 4.21 16.31
C ILE A 180 7.90 5.35 15.33
N THR A 181 8.23 5.00 14.09
CA THR A 181 8.57 5.90 12.99
C THR A 181 7.47 5.90 11.93
N VAL A 182 7.05 7.07 11.50
CA VAL A 182 6.14 7.22 10.37
C VAL A 182 6.92 7.22 9.06
N ILE A 183 6.57 6.29 8.17
CA ILE A 183 7.00 6.26 6.78
C ILE A 183 5.72 6.21 5.93
N PRO A 184 5.29 7.30 5.29
CA PRO A 184 4.11 7.31 4.43
C PRO A 184 4.25 6.34 3.26
N ASN A 185 3.14 6.02 2.60
CA ASN A 185 3.18 5.30 1.34
C ASN A 185 3.64 6.21 0.22
N PHE A 186 4.46 5.67 -0.68
CA PHE A 186 5.00 6.34 -1.86
C PHE A 186 4.68 5.54 -3.12
N VAL A 187 4.33 6.21 -4.20
CA VAL A 187 3.92 5.58 -5.47
C VAL A 187 5.13 5.36 -6.35
N PRO A 188 5.32 4.18 -6.95
CA PRO A 188 6.38 3.98 -7.94
C PRO A 188 6.23 4.92 -9.14
N TYR A 189 7.34 5.53 -9.59
CA TYR A 189 7.33 6.44 -10.75
C TYR A 189 6.81 5.77 -12.03
N THR A 190 6.93 4.45 -12.14
CA THR A 190 6.39 3.68 -13.27
C THR A 190 4.90 3.88 -13.49
N TRP A 191 4.15 4.28 -12.48
CA TRP A 191 2.71 4.61 -12.60
C TRP A 191 2.46 5.82 -13.50
N MET A 192 3.43 6.75 -13.63
CA MET A 192 3.34 7.88 -14.55
C MET A 192 3.19 7.47 -16.01
N GLY A 193 3.70 6.29 -16.40
CA GLY A 193 3.50 5.75 -17.75
C GLY A 193 2.04 5.49 -18.09
N HIS A 194 1.16 5.41 -17.10
CA HIS A 194 -0.28 5.20 -17.26
C HIS A 194 -1.10 6.48 -17.04
N ALA A 195 -0.46 7.56 -16.57
CA ALA A 195 -1.14 8.84 -16.36
C ALA A 195 -1.66 9.42 -17.69
N PHE A 196 -2.88 9.95 -17.66
CA PHE A 196 -3.49 10.57 -18.83
C PHE A 196 -2.71 11.81 -19.28
N ASN A 197 -2.39 11.91 -20.57
CA ASN A 197 -1.91 13.17 -21.12
C ASN A 197 -3.07 14.18 -21.28
N LYS A 198 -2.73 15.46 -21.53
CA LYS A 198 -3.74 16.54 -21.68
C LYS A 198 -4.82 16.19 -22.70
N ARG A 199 -4.45 15.66 -23.87
CA ARG A 199 -5.40 15.32 -24.94
C ARG A 199 -6.35 14.20 -24.50
N GLN A 200 -5.83 13.14 -23.91
CA GLN A 200 -6.66 12.04 -23.38
C GLN A 200 -7.69 12.52 -22.35
N ILE A 201 -7.27 13.43 -21.47
CA ILE A 201 -8.17 14.03 -20.47
C ILE A 201 -9.26 14.86 -21.18
N TYR A 202 -8.92 15.64 -22.22
CA TYR A 202 -9.89 16.42 -23.01
C TYR A 202 -10.90 15.51 -23.69
N ASP A 203 -10.42 14.49 -24.39
CA ASP A 203 -11.25 13.54 -25.12
C ASP A 203 -12.17 12.77 -24.17
N MET A 204 -11.66 12.37 -23.02
CA MET A 204 -12.40 11.68 -21.98
C MET A 204 -13.51 12.56 -21.38
N TYR A 205 -13.20 13.82 -21.05
CA TYR A 205 -14.19 14.76 -20.54
C TYR A 205 -15.35 14.96 -21.52
N ASP A 206 -15.06 15.23 -22.79
CA ASP A 206 -16.07 15.45 -23.81
C ASP A 206 -16.88 14.18 -24.11
N LYS A 207 -16.23 13.02 -24.19
CA LYS A 207 -16.86 11.73 -24.42
C LYS A 207 -17.90 11.36 -23.37
N HIS A 208 -17.60 11.65 -22.10
CA HIS A 208 -18.45 11.25 -20.97
C HIS A 208 -19.26 12.42 -20.37
N LYS A 209 -19.30 13.58 -21.04
CA LYS A 209 -19.98 14.79 -20.55
C LYS A 209 -21.46 14.57 -20.18
N LYS A 210 -22.18 13.69 -20.90
CA LYS A 210 -23.60 13.43 -20.66
C LYS A 210 -23.83 12.50 -19.46
N LYS A 211 -22.93 11.57 -19.21
CA LYS A 211 -22.97 10.64 -18.08
C LYS A 211 -21.55 10.46 -17.53
N PRO A 212 -21.11 11.39 -16.65
CA PRO A 212 -19.76 11.34 -16.09
C PRO A 212 -19.49 10.04 -15.34
N ARG A 213 -18.25 9.56 -15.40
CA ARG A 213 -17.81 8.30 -14.82
C ARG A 213 -17.16 8.53 -13.46
N VAL A 214 -17.77 7.97 -12.41
CA VAL A 214 -17.33 8.10 -11.01
C VAL A 214 -16.79 6.75 -10.54
N LEU A 215 -15.55 6.72 -10.09
CA LEU A 215 -14.83 5.51 -9.69
C LEU A 215 -14.73 5.40 -8.17
N TYR A 216 -14.95 4.20 -7.67
CA TYR A 216 -14.51 3.77 -6.34
C TYR A 216 -13.67 2.49 -6.47
N THR A 217 -12.58 2.42 -5.71
CA THR A 217 -11.73 1.22 -5.61
C THR A 217 -11.64 0.77 -4.15
N GLY A 218 -11.84 -0.51 -3.86
CA GLY A 218 -11.75 -1.02 -2.49
C GLY A 218 -12.13 -2.48 -2.36
N SER A 219 -11.65 -3.08 -1.27
CA SER A 219 -11.97 -4.46 -0.92
C SER A 219 -13.30 -4.57 -0.19
N GLY A 220 -13.78 -5.80 0.00
CA GLY A 220 -14.96 -6.06 0.83
C GLY A 220 -14.79 -5.77 2.33
N ALA A 221 -13.60 -5.31 2.77
CA ALA A 221 -13.38 -4.85 4.14
C ALA A 221 -14.05 -3.50 4.46
N HIS A 222 -14.52 -2.80 3.44
CA HIS A 222 -15.18 -1.49 3.56
C HIS A 222 -16.70 -1.57 3.68
N TYR A 223 -17.28 -2.77 3.63
CA TYR A 223 -18.72 -2.96 3.56
C TYR A 223 -19.24 -3.95 4.62
N ASP A 224 -20.41 -3.65 5.15
CA ASP A 224 -21.15 -4.54 6.06
C ASP A 224 -21.88 -5.66 5.27
N VAL A 225 -21.08 -6.59 4.74
CA VAL A 225 -21.58 -7.66 3.85
C VAL A 225 -22.58 -8.57 4.56
N ASP A 226 -22.37 -8.84 5.86
CA ASP A 226 -23.16 -9.77 6.67
C ASP A 226 -24.22 -9.04 7.51
N ASN A 227 -24.40 -7.74 7.34
CA ASN A 227 -25.28 -6.87 8.14
C ASN A 227 -25.03 -6.96 9.66
N LYS A 228 -23.79 -7.20 10.07
CA LYS A 228 -23.38 -7.32 11.48
C LYS A 228 -23.35 -5.97 12.21
N ASN A 229 -23.28 -4.88 11.45
CA ASN A 229 -23.22 -3.52 11.97
C ASN A 229 -24.44 -2.67 11.58
N GLY A 230 -25.59 -3.33 11.27
CA GLY A 230 -26.83 -2.65 10.90
C GLY A 230 -26.76 -1.83 9.61
N GLY A 231 -25.85 -2.19 8.69
CA GLY A 231 -25.61 -1.49 7.43
C GLY A 231 -24.76 -0.22 7.57
N ILE A 232 -24.17 0.03 8.75
CA ILE A 232 -23.24 1.14 8.97
C ILE A 232 -21.84 0.68 8.58
N ASP A 233 -21.31 1.24 7.50
CA ASP A 233 -19.99 0.96 6.92
C ASP A 233 -19.40 2.20 6.26
N ASP A 234 -18.29 2.05 5.52
CA ASP A 234 -17.61 3.17 4.87
C ASP A 234 -18.46 3.85 3.77
N PHE A 235 -19.49 3.17 3.29
CA PHE A 235 -20.37 3.66 2.22
C PHE A 235 -21.75 4.15 2.71
N SER A 236 -22.14 3.85 3.94
CA SER A 236 -23.50 4.08 4.46
C SER A 236 -23.98 5.51 4.27
N HIS A 237 -23.11 6.53 4.44
CA HIS A 237 -23.47 7.95 4.31
C HIS A 237 -23.49 8.47 2.87
N VAL A 238 -22.99 7.69 1.89
CA VAL A 238 -23.01 8.04 0.45
C VAL A 238 -23.84 7.09 -0.40
N LEU A 239 -24.35 6.02 0.17
CA LEU A 239 -25.12 4.99 -0.54
C LEU A 239 -26.35 5.57 -1.24
N SER A 240 -27.15 6.38 -0.54
CA SER A 240 -28.35 7.03 -1.10
C SER A 240 -28.02 7.96 -2.26
N LEU A 241 -26.85 8.62 -2.24
CA LEU A 241 -26.37 9.42 -3.37
C LEU A 241 -26.14 8.55 -4.59
N VAL A 242 -25.46 7.39 -4.44
CA VAL A 242 -25.22 6.47 -5.57
C VAL A 242 -26.57 6.05 -6.17
N GLU A 243 -27.54 5.65 -5.33
CA GLU A 243 -28.86 5.21 -5.80
C GLU A 243 -29.64 6.31 -6.53
N LYS A 244 -29.72 7.52 -5.96
CA LYS A 244 -30.47 8.63 -6.58
C LYS A 244 -29.82 9.19 -7.86
N THR A 245 -28.53 8.93 -8.06
CA THR A 245 -27.76 9.46 -9.20
C THR A 245 -27.36 8.39 -10.22
N ILE A 246 -27.94 7.20 -10.14
CA ILE A 246 -27.59 6.05 -10.99
C ILE A 246 -27.77 6.35 -12.49
N ASP A 247 -28.69 7.21 -12.86
CA ASP A 247 -28.95 7.61 -14.25
C ASP A 247 -28.13 8.87 -14.64
N LYS A 248 -27.68 9.66 -13.64
CA LYS A 248 -26.88 10.86 -13.85
C LYS A 248 -25.39 10.55 -14.04
N TYR A 249 -24.85 9.61 -13.27
CA TYR A 249 -23.44 9.18 -13.30
C TYR A 249 -23.30 7.72 -13.69
N GLN A 250 -22.22 7.38 -14.40
CA GLN A 250 -21.76 6.00 -14.53
C GLN A 250 -20.89 5.66 -13.34
N TRP A 251 -21.48 5.02 -12.36
CA TRP A 251 -20.75 4.50 -11.20
C TRP A 251 -19.93 3.27 -11.58
N ILE A 252 -18.66 3.24 -11.14
CA ILE A 252 -17.71 2.15 -11.39
C ILE A 252 -17.15 1.71 -10.05
N PHE A 253 -17.22 0.43 -9.78
CA PHE A 253 -16.63 -0.19 -8.59
C PHE A 253 -15.57 -1.20 -9.00
N VAL A 254 -14.40 -1.15 -8.34
CA VAL A 254 -13.30 -2.10 -8.55
C VAL A 254 -12.94 -2.76 -7.21
N GLY A 255 -12.88 -4.09 -7.23
CA GLY A 255 -12.59 -4.93 -6.07
C GLY A 255 -13.85 -5.44 -5.37
N ALA A 256 -14.66 -4.55 -4.82
CA ALA A 256 -15.95 -4.87 -4.23
C ALA A 256 -16.94 -3.69 -4.36
N PHE A 257 -18.21 -3.92 -4.04
CA PHE A 257 -19.25 -2.90 -3.99
C PHE A 257 -20.20 -3.17 -2.82
N PRO A 258 -20.95 -2.14 -2.32
CA PRO A 258 -21.97 -2.33 -1.28
C PRO A 258 -23.02 -3.34 -1.69
N PRO A 259 -23.38 -4.32 -0.84
CA PRO A 259 -24.36 -5.37 -1.18
C PRO A 259 -25.71 -4.81 -1.65
N GLN A 260 -26.12 -3.66 -1.12
CA GLN A 260 -27.38 -2.97 -1.45
C GLN A 260 -27.44 -2.55 -2.94
N LEU A 261 -26.29 -2.38 -3.58
CA LEU A 261 -26.19 -2.01 -4.99
C LEU A 261 -26.25 -3.20 -5.96
N PHE A 262 -26.34 -4.43 -5.45
CA PHE A 262 -26.31 -5.65 -6.26
C PHE A 262 -27.34 -5.64 -7.41
N LYS A 263 -28.57 -5.17 -7.14
CA LYS A 263 -29.62 -5.04 -8.16
C LYS A 263 -29.21 -4.17 -9.35
N TYR A 264 -28.46 -3.08 -9.09
CA TYR A 264 -28.02 -2.16 -10.14
C TYR A 264 -26.83 -2.73 -10.94
N VAL A 265 -25.97 -3.52 -10.30
CA VAL A 265 -24.90 -4.27 -10.99
C VAL A 265 -25.51 -5.31 -11.93
N GLN A 266 -26.49 -6.08 -11.47
CA GLN A 266 -27.21 -7.05 -12.33
C GLN A 266 -27.92 -6.39 -13.52
N GLN A 267 -28.49 -5.20 -13.32
CA GLN A 267 -29.12 -4.41 -14.37
C GLN A 267 -28.12 -3.69 -15.30
N ARG A 268 -26.82 -3.84 -15.07
CA ARG A 268 -25.73 -3.14 -15.78
C ARG A 268 -25.82 -1.61 -15.70
N LYS A 269 -26.48 -1.08 -14.69
CA LYS A 269 -26.53 0.36 -14.40
C LYS A 269 -25.28 0.82 -13.66
N ILE A 270 -24.65 -0.07 -12.90
CA ILE A 270 -23.34 0.08 -12.26
C ILE A 270 -22.34 -0.82 -13.00
N GLU A 271 -21.18 -0.30 -13.30
CA GLU A 271 -20.04 -1.05 -13.84
C GLU A 271 -19.24 -1.62 -12.67
N PHE A 272 -19.01 -2.94 -12.67
CA PHE A 272 -18.25 -3.62 -11.63
C PHE A 272 -17.10 -4.42 -12.24
N HIS A 273 -15.94 -4.32 -11.60
CA HIS A 273 -14.77 -5.10 -11.90
C HIS A 273 -14.22 -5.77 -10.64
N PRO A 274 -13.83 -7.05 -10.71
CA PRO A 274 -13.25 -7.74 -9.57
C PRO A 274 -11.88 -7.15 -9.21
N TRP A 275 -11.31 -7.66 -8.11
CA TRP A 275 -9.96 -7.31 -7.68
C TRP A 275 -8.93 -7.47 -8.79
N GLN A 276 -8.05 -6.47 -8.94
CA GLN A 276 -7.00 -6.45 -9.95
C GLN A 276 -5.64 -6.74 -9.32
N ASN A 277 -4.74 -7.36 -10.10
CA ASN A 277 -3.35 -7.52 -9.72
C ASN A 277 -2.67 -6.13 -9.68
N LEU A 278 -1.86 -5.89 -8.65
CA LEU A 278 -1.19 -4.60 -8.47
C LEU A 278 -0.24 -4.21 -9.61
N ALA A 279 0.37 -5.19 -10.28
CA ALA A 279 1.21 -4.91 -11.46
C ALA A 279 0.42 -4.30 -12.62
N ASP A 280 -0.84 -4.72 -12.78
CA ASP A 280 -1.73 -4.23 -13.84
C ASP A 280 -2.64 -3.09 -13.40
N TYR A 281 -2.80 -2.89 -12.09
CA TYR A 281 -3.77 -1.98 -11.49
C TYR A 281 -3.71 -0.54 -12.05
N PRO A 282 -2.55 0.15 -12.14
CA PRO A 282 -2.51 1.52 -12.65
C PRO A 282 -2.97 1.62 -14.10
N ARG A 283 -2.56 0.67 -14.96
CA ARG A 283 -3.02 0.59 -16.35
C ARG A 283 -4.51 0.30 -16.44
N PHE A 284 -4.99 -0.61 -15.60
CA PHE A 284 -6.41 -0.96 -15.54
C PHE A 284 -7.26 0.24 -15.15
N ILE A 285 -6.92 0.96 -14.06
CA ILE A 285 -7.65 2.16 -13.62
C ILE A 285 -7.64 3.25 -14.69
N ALA A 286 -6.50 3.48 -15.35
CA ALA A 286 -6.42 4.43 -16.46
C ALA A 286 -7.40 4.06 -17.58
N ASN A 287 -7.48 2.79 -17.97
CA ASN A 287 -8.36 2.32 -19.05
C ASN A 287 -9.86 2.41 -18.74
N LEU A 288 -10.25 2.54 -17.46
CA LEU A 288 -11.65 2.77 -17.08
C LEU A 288 -12.17 4.14 -17.53
N ASN A 289 -11.30 5.07 -17.90
CA ASN A 289 -11.66 6.43 -18.31
C ASN A 289 -12.59 7.13 -17.30
N ALA A 290 -12.36 6.93 -16.02
CA ALA A 290 -13.08 7.64 -14.97
C ALA A 290 -12.69 9.11 -14.94
N GLN A 291 -13.65 10.00 -14.64
CA GLN A 291 -13.41 11.44 -14.58
C GLN A 291 -13.14 11.91 -13.15
N VAL A 292 -13.63 11.18 -12.18
CA VAL A 292 -13.43 11.47 -10.76
C VAL A 292 -13.43 10.17 -9.95
N MET A 293 -12.63 10.13 -8.91
CA MET A 293 -12.61 9.06 -7.91
C MET A 293 -13.23 9.56 -6.61
N ILE A 294 -13.85 8.68 -5.84
CA ILE A 294 -14.31 8.97 -4.48
C ILE A 294 -13.64 8.05 -3.48
N ALA A 295 -13.42 8.54 -2.27
CA ALA A 295 -12.83 7.78 -1.18
C ALA A 295 -13.61 8.03 0.14
N PRO A 296 -14.85 7.53 0.26
CA PRO A 296 -15.62 7.61 1.49
C PRO A 296 -15.02 6.68 2.55
N LEU A 297 -15.09 7.11 3.80
CA LEU A 297 -14.71 6.34 4.98
C LEU A 297 -15.64 6.71 6.13
N PHE A 298 -16.04 5.72 6.93
CA PHE A 298 -16.74 5.98 8.19
C PHE A 298 -15.74 6.42 9.26
N ASP A 299 -16.11 7.40 10.08
CA ASP A 299 -15.20 7.97 11.07
C ASP A 299 -15.06 7.06 12.30
N ASN A 300 -13.96 6.33 12.35
CA ASN A 300 -13.51 5.48 13.45
C ASN A 300 -11.97 5.38 13.50
N ASN A 301 -11.41 4.87 14.58
CA ASN A 301 -9.96 4.80 14.77
C ASN A 301 -9.27 3.92 13.72
N PHE A 302 -9.91 2.84 13.28
CA PHE A 302 -9.40 1.99 12.21
C PHE A 302 -9.19 2.77 10.90
N ASN A 303 -10.20 3.54 10.48
CA ASN A 303 -10.11 4.35 9.27
C ASN A 303 -9.21 5.58 9.43
N ARG A 304 -9.16 6.21 10.62
CA ARG A 304 -8.19 7.28 10.91
C ARG A 304 -6.74 6.80 10.85
N SER A 305 -6.51 5.51 11.09
CA SER A 305 -5.19 4.87 11.00
C SER A 305 -4.77 4.51 9.58
N LYS A 306 -5.67 4.56 8.59
CA LYS A 306 -5.35 4.24 7.20
C LYS A 306 -4.42 5.29 6.58
N SER A 307 -3.65 4.85 5.60
CA SER A 307 -2.90 5.76 4.74
C SER A 307 -3.80 6.40 3.68
N ASP A 308 -3.35 7.53 3.14
CA ASP A 308 -4.00 8.28 2.06
C ASP A 308 -3.81 7.66 0.66
N ILE A 309 -3.59 6.35 0.59
CA ILE A 309 -3.16 5.64 -0.62
C ILE A 309 -4.08 5.89 -1.82
N LYS A 310 -5.40 5.81 -1.65
CA LYS A 310 -6.36 6.06 -2.73
C LYS A 310 -6.22 7.48 -3.30
N PHE A 311 -5.93 8.44 -2.44
CA PHE A 311 -5.73 9.83 -2.85
C PHE A 311 -4.44 9.99 -3.66
N ILE A 312 -3.32 9.45 -3.20
CA ILE A 312 -2.04 9.58 -3.91
C ILE A 312 -2.01 8.78 -5.22
N GLU A 313 -2.64 7.61 -5.27
CA GLU A 313 -2.81 6.83 -6.50
C GLU A 313 -3.56 7.63 -7.56
N SER A 314 -4.68 8.22 -7.18
CA SER A 314 -5.48 9.05 -8.08
C SER A 314 -4.71 10.30 -8.53
N CYS A 315 -3.96 10.94 -7.62
CA CYS A 315 -3.15 12.12 -7.95
C CYS A 315 -2.09 11.78 -9.02
N VAL A 316 -1.36 10.68 -8.88
CA VAL A 316 -0.35 10.26 -9.85
C VAL A 316 -0.97 10.00 -11.22
N LEU A 317 -2.14 9.38 -11.27
CA LEU A 317 -2.85 9.15 -12.53
C LEU A 317 -3.47 10.42 -13.13
N GLY A 318 -3.51 11.53 -12.38
CA GLY A 318 -4.16 12.78 -12.78
C GLY A 318 -5.68 12.70 -12.71
N LEU A 319 -6.22 11.82 -11.86
CA LEU A 319 -7.64 11.62 -11.64
C LEU A 319 -8.08 12.37 -10.38
N PRO A 320 -8.96 13.39 -10.45
CA PRO A 320 -9.49 14.05 -9.27
C PRO A 320 -10.11 13.08 -8.29
N CYS A 321 -9.77 13.19 -6.99
CA CYS A 321 -10.30 12.35 -5.93
C CYS A 321 -11.02 13.19 -4.87
N LEU A 322 -12.30 12.95 -4.69
CA LEU A 322 -13.07 13.49 -3.59
C LEU A 322 -12.95 12.54 -2.39
N VAL A 323 -12.49 13.06 -1.27
CA VAL A 323 -12.14 12.26 -0.09
C VAL A 323 -13.00 12.63 1.11
N GLN A 324 -13.22 11.69 2.01
CA GLN A 324 -13.88 11.96 3.28
C GLN A 324 -13.08 13.00 4.08
N ASP A 325 -13.76 13.99 4.67
CA ASP A 325 -13.13 14.95 5.58
C ASP A 325 -12.81 14.28 6.92
N MET A 326 -11.59 13.73 7.01
CA MET A 326 -11.10 13.02 8.18
C MET A 326 -9.57 12.97 8.24
N GLU A 327 -9.02 12.50 9.36
CA GLU A 327 -7.58 12.45 9.64
C GLU A 327 -6.77 11.77 8.52
N THR A 328 -7.28 10.68 7.93
CA THR A 328 -6.63 9.95 6.83
C THR A 328 -6.28 10.85 5.65
N TYR A 329 -7.14 11.79 5.34
CA TYR A 329 -7.00 12.70 4.22
C TYR A 329 -6.74 14.15 4.65
N LYS A 330 -6.17 14.37 5.85
CA LYS A 330 -5.91 15.72 6.39
C LYS A 330 -5.10 16.62 5.44
N ASN A 331 -4.20 16.03 4.65
CA ASN A 331 -3.34 16.74 3.70
C ASN A 331 -3.98 16.94 2.31
N ALA A 332 -5.19 16.43 2.06
CA ALA A 332 -5.91 16.71 0.83
C ALA A 332 -6.42 18.17 0.84
N PRO A 333 -6.46 18.86 -0.33
CA PRO A 333 -7.03 20.19 -0.43
C PRO A 333 -8.47 20.25 0.06
N GLU A 334 -8.85 21.31 0.79
CA GLU A 334 -10.13 21.42 1.47
C GLU A 334 -11.35 21.32 0.52
N PHE A 335 -11.22 21.86 -0.68
CA PHE A 335 -12.31 21.80 -1.66
C PHE A 335 -12.62 20.38 -2.19
N LEU A 336 -11.75 19.40 -1.90
CA LEU A 336 -11.93 17.98 -2.27
C LEU A 336 -12.53 17.15 -1.14
N LYS A 337 -12.55 17.67 0.08
CA LYS A 337 -13.04 16.98 1.24
C LYS A 337 -14.55 17.09 1.34
N PHE A 338 -15.24 16.00 1.56
CA PHE A 338 -16.68 15.98 1.77
C PHE A 338 -17.04 15.34 3.12
N LYS A 339 -18.17 15.79 3.70
CA LYS A 339 -18.67 15.30 5.00
C LYS A 339 -19.87 14.38 4.86
N THR A 340 -20.74 14.67 3.92
CA THR A 340 -22.01 13.96 3.71
C THR A 340 -22.20 13.61 2.24
N GLY A 341 -23.20 12.76 1.94
CA GLY A 341 -23.58 12.45 0.56
C GLY A 341 -24.02 13.70 -0.24
N ASP A 342 -24.72 14.64 0.40
CA ASP A 342 -25.13 15.87 -0.27
C ASP A 342 -23.96 16.81 -0.55
N ASP A 343 -22.99 16.90 0.36
CA ASP A 343 -21.76 17.64 0.13
C ASP A 343 -20.93 16.98 -0.98
N LEU A 344 -20.86 15.65 -1.00
CA LEU A 344 -20.21 14.90 -2.09
C LEU A 344 -20.87 15.19 -3.45
N GLU A 345 -22.21 15.23 -3.52
CA GLU A 345 -22.92 15.57 -4.76
C GLU A 345 -22.56 16.95 -5.28
N GLN A 346 -22.58 17.96 -4.39
CA GLN A 346 -22.21 19.34 -4.74
C GLN A 346 -20.77 19.41 -5.26
N LYS A 347 -19.84 18.68 -4.63
CA LYS A 347 -18.42 18.62 -5.05
C LYS A 347 -18.24 17.89 -6.38
N LEU A 348 -18.96 16.79 -6.60
CA LEU A 348 -18.99 16.10 -7.90
C LEU A 348 -19.45 17.06 -9.01
N GLU A 349 -20.55 17.79 -8.79
CA GLU A 349 -21.02 18.78 -9.75
C GLU A 349 -19.99 19.90 -9.98
N ALA A 350 -19.37 20.41 -8.92
CA ALA A 350 -18.39 21.47 -9.02
C ALA A 350 -17.13 21.04 -9.80
N VAL A 351 -16.64 19.83 -9.56
CA VAL A 351 -15.45 19.28 -10.25
C VAL A 351 -15.74 19.02 -11.73
N LEU A 352 -16.94 18.53 -12.04
CA LEU A 352 -17.31 18.09 -13.40
C LEU A 352 -17.96 19.19 -14.27
N LYS A 353 -18.39 20.31 -13.68
CA LYS A 353 -19.19 21.35 -14.35
C LYS A 353 -18.44 22.10 -15.46
N ASN A 354 -17.16 22.34 -15.26
CA ASN A 354 -16.39 23.24 -16.12
C ASN A 354 -15.10 22.60 -16.58
N LYS A 355 -14.94 22.43 -17.87
CA LYS A 355 -13.78 21.80 -18.51
C LYS A 355 -12.45 22.47 -18.11
N SER A 356 -12.39 23.80 -18.10
CA SER A 356 -11.18 24.54 -17.75
C SER A 356 -10.78 24.32 -16.28
N LYS A 357 -11.76 24.37 -15.36
CA LYS A 357 -11.53 24.10 -13.93
C LYS A 357 -11.13 22.65 -13.69
N TYR A 358 -11.72 21.72 -14.41
CA TYR A 358 -11.35 20.31 -14.35
C TYR A 358 -9.87 20.09 -14.68
N TYR A 359 -9.37 20.78 -15.73
CA TYR A 359 -7.95 20.71 -16.10
C TYR A 359 -7.01 21.32 -15.09
N SER A 360 -7.34 22.50 -14.58
CA SER A 360 -6.56 23.14 -13.53
C SER A 360 -6.43 22.22 -12.32
N ASN A 361 -7.49 21.50 -11.99
CA ASN A 361 -7.47 20.49 -10.93
C ASN A 361 -6.54 19.31 -11.27
N VAL A 362 -6.60 18.78 -12.50
CA VAL A 362 -5.72 17.67 -12.93
C VAL A 362 -4.25 18.04 -12.83
N ASP A 363 -3.85 19.23 -13.26
CA ASP A 363 -2.47 19.69 -13.17
C ASP A 363 -2.02 19.81 -11.70
N MET A 364 -2.90 20.30 -10.82
CA MET A 364 -2.65 20.35 -9.37
C MET A 364 -2.52 18.93 -8.77
N PHE A 365 -3.40 17.99 -9.14
CA PHE A 365 -3.32 16.60 -8.66
C PHE A 365 -2.00 15.96 -9.05
N ARG A 366 -1.56 16.14 -10.28
CA ARG A 366 -0.26 15.64 -10.73
C ARG A 366 0.90 16.25 -9.95
N HIS A 367 0.81 17.53 -9.63
CA HIS A 367 1.83 18.17 -8.79
C HIS A 367 1.86 17.54 -7.40
N ILE A 368 0.71 17.31 -6.76
CA ILE A 368 0.64 16.61 -5.47
C ILE A 368 1.21 15.18 -5.60
N GLY A 369 0.79 14.44 -6.62
CA GLY A 369 1.26 13.08 -6.87
C GLY A 369 2.77 13.01 -7.10
N SER A 370 3.34 13.99 -7.82
CA SER A 370 4.77 14.01 -8.10
C SER A 370 5.65 14.15 -6.86
N GLN A 371 5.13 14.71 -5.76
CA GLN A 371 5.83 14.79 -4.47
C GLN A 371 5.84 13.46 -3.70
N ARG A 372 5.08 12.49 -4.17
CA ARG A 372 4.89 11.18 -3.51
C ARG A 372 5.51 10.02 -4.28
N PHE A 373 6.38 10.28 -5.28
CA PHE A 373 7.11 9.22 -5.94
C PHE A 373 8.17 8.61 -5.03
N LEU A 374 8.20 7.27 -5.01
CA LEU A 374 9.16 6.51 -4.20
C LEU A 374 10.61 6.86 -4.55
N GLU A 375 10.88 7.09 -5.82
CA GLU A 375 12.21 7.35 -6.39
C GLU A 375 12.76 8.74 -6.05
N LEU A 376 11.99 9.63 -5.43
CA LEU A 376 12.52 10.89 -4.93
C LEU A 376 13.51 10.63 -3.79
N PRO A 377 14.68 11.30 -3.78
CA PRO A 377 15.71 11.07 -2.75
C PRO A 377 15.22 11.19 -1.32
N GLU A 378 14.30 12.12 -1.04
CA GLU A 378 13.70 12.31 0.27
C GLU A 378 12.73 11.19 0.66
N ASN A 379 12.07 10.55 -0.31
CA ASN A 379 11.07 9.51 -0.06
C ASN A 379 11.74 8.15 0.14
N ILE A 380 12.65 7.74 -0.77
CA ILE A 380 13.44 6.52 -0.55
C ILE A 380 14.39 6.69 0.64
N GLY A 381 14.86 7.91 0.86
CA GLY A 381 15.69 8.28 2.01
C GLY A 381 15.04 7.94 3.34
N CYS A 382 13.70 8.06 3.47
CA CYS A 382 12.98 7.64 4.68
C CYS A 382 13.17 6.14 4.97
N HIS A 383 13.06 5.30 3.95
CA HIS A 383 13.27 3.86 4.08
C HIS A 383 14.73 3.53 4.44
N LEU A 384 15.70 4.16 3.73
CA LEU A 384 17.12 3.95 3.99
C LEU A 384 17.55 4.42 5.39
N GLU A 385 17.04 5.57 5.86
CA GLU A 385 17.30 6.04 7.22
C GLU A 385 16.75 5.11 8.28
N ALA A 386 15.52 4.57 8.08
CA ALA A 386 14.97 3.59 9.00
C ALA A 386 15.81 2.30 9.06
N LEU A 387 16.30 1.84 7.91
CA LEU A 387 17.11 0.62 7.82
C LEU A 387 18.52 0.77 8.43
N ASN A 388 19.14 1.94 8.26
CA ASN A 388 20.58 2.13 8.52
C ASN A 388 20.90 2.85 9.84
N THR A 389 19.95 3.60 10.41
CA THR A 389 20.23 4.46 11.56
C THR A 389 19.37 4.09 12.77
N PRO A 390 19.91 4.22 14.00
CA PRO A 390 19.12 4.04 15.22
C PRO A 390 17.93 5.01 15.30
N PHE A 391 16.88 4.62 15.99
CA PHE A 391 15.75 5.51 16.30
C PHE A 391 16.26 6.77 17.04
N GLY A 392 15.73 7.94 16.68
CA GLY A 392 16.13 9.21 17.28
C GLY A 392 17.50 9.75 16.83
N SER A 393 18.24 9.07 15.94
CA SER A 393 19.52 9.55 15.42
C SER A 393 19.39 10.95 14.78
N PRO A 394 20.34 11.86 15.01
CA PRO A 394 20.39 13.16 14.32
C PRO A 394 20.53 13.02 12.79
N ASP A 395 21.07 11.90 12.31
CA ASP A 395 21.29 11.62 10.89
C ASP A 395 20.01 11.31 10.11
N ARG A 396 18.86 11.13 10.80
CA ARG A 396 17.53 10.88 10.20
C ARG A 396 16.89 12.16 9.67
N LYS A 397 17.50 12.83 8.68
CA LYS A 397 17.01 14.11 8.13
C LYS A 397 15.69 13.99 7.35
N TYR A 398 15.51 12.91 6.58
CA TYR A 398 14.31 12.71 5.75
C TYR A 398 13.10 12.28 6.59
N LEU A 399 13.32 11.45 7.59
CA LEU A 399 12.26 11.03 8.51
C LEU A 399 11.76 12.16 9.41
N LYS A 400 12.57 13.18 9.71
CA LYS A 400 12.11 14.36 10.49
C LYS A 400 10.91 15.05 9.86
N ARG A 401 10.81 15.08 8.53
CA ARG A 401 9.68 15.67 7.82
C ARG A 401 8.33 15.03 8.18
N TRP A 402 8.32 13.75 8.53
CA TRP A 402 7.11 12.98 8.77
C TRP A 402 6.88 12.65 10.24
N ASN A 403 7.86 12.91 11.10
CA ASN A 403 7.86 12.54 12.52
C ASN A 403 7.96 13.73 13.48
N SER A 404 7.80 14.94 12.96
CA SER A 404 7.79 16.20 13.74
C SER A 404 6.41 16.50 14.33
#